data_ace8b7fd6e09edeca44c3d1710cb2ad3
#
_entry.id   ace8b7fd6e09edeca44c3d1710cb2ad3
#
_cell.length_a   1.000
_cell.length_b   1.000
_cell.length_c   1.000
_cell.angle_alpha   90.00
_cell.angle_beta   90.00
_cell.angle_gamma   90.00
#
_symmetry.space_group_name_H-M   'P 1'
#
loop_
_entity.id
_entity.type
_entity.pdbx_description
1 polymer ?
#
loop_
_entity_poly.entity_id
_entity_poly.type
_entity_poly.pdbx_seq_one_letter_code
_entity_poly.pdbx_strand_id
1 'polypeptide(L)'
;MLAVISGDEIRPASAAEVGKVDKVATDVFFHEGDLIGKGYCNNGWVIFEDYVLVIDANFPSGVQEILPKIRALTDKPIRFAFDTHHHGDHVYGNQIMVDNGAVPVAHTGVIEELKKYETGYYGGQPGRWEGAAKQ
;
A
#
# COMPACT_ATOMS: atom_id res chain seq x y z
N MET A 1 -23.17 2.89 -22.90
CA MET A 1 -22.24 2.13 -23.75
C MET A 1 -21.46 1.22 -22.79
N LEU A 2 -21.84 -0.06 -22.68
CA LEU A 2 -21.14 -1.04 -21.85
C LEU A 2 -19.83 -1.40 -22.55
N ALA A 3 -18.69 -1.18 -21.88
CA ALA A 3 -17.43 -1.71 -22.33
C ALA A 3 -17.45 -3.23 -22.09
N VAL A 4 -17.44 -4.00 -23.14
CA VAL A 4 -17.19 -5.44 -23.07
C VAL A 4 -15.71 -5.62 -22.78
N ILE A 5 -15.38 -6.01 -21.56
CA ILE A 5 -14.04 -6.48 -21.22
C ILE A 5 -13.92 -7.85 -21.92
N SER A 6 -13.11 -7.90 -22.97
CA SER A 6 -12.75 -9.14 -23.64
C SER A 6 -12.06 -10.05 -22.62
N GLY A 7 -12.57 -11.28 -22.49
CA GLY A 7 -12.20 -12.22 -21.45
C GLY A 7 -10.72 -12.59 -21.44
N ASP A 8 -9.99 -11.95 -20.57
CA ASP A 8 -8.83 -12.56 -19.95
C ASP A 8 -9.39 -13.50 -18.87
N GLU A 9 -9.11 -14.77 -18.98
CA GLU A 9 -9.52 -15.78 -18.03
C GLU A 9 -9.12 -15.33 -16.63
N ILE A 10 -10.10 -15.26 -15.73
CA ILE A 10 -9.85 -15.10 -14.29
C ILE A 10 -9.04 -16.33 -13.89
N ARG A 11 -7.72 -16.16 -13.78
CA ARG A 11 -6.87 -17.22 -13.23
C ARG A 11 -7.29 -17.44 -11.78
N PRO A 12 -7.51 -18.67 -11.35
CA PRO A 12 -7.70 -18.93 -9.92
C PRO A 12 -6.49 -18.39 -9.19
N ALA A 13 -6.73 -17.64 -8.11
CA ALA A 13 -5.67 -17.15 -7.27
C ALA A 13 -4.78 -18.34 -6.87
N SER A 14 -3.51 -18.30 -7.24
CA SER A 14 -2.54 -19.24 -6.69
C SER A 14 -2.55 -19.08 -5.17
N ALA A 15 -2.27 -20.16 -4.43
CA ALA A 15 -2.14 -20.07 -2.98
C ALA A 15 -1.26 -18.87 -2.62
N ALA A 16 -1.72 -18.06 -1.65
CA ALA A 16 -1.03 -16.86 -1.19
C ALA A 16 0.45 -17.17 -0.90
N GLU A 17 1.33 -16.49 -1.58
CA GLU A 17 2.78 -16.66 -1.46
C GLU A 17 3.36 -15.32 -1.02
N VAL A 18 3.70 -15.26 0.27
CA VAL A 18 4.24 -14.04 0.90
C VAL A 18 5.36 -13.42 0.08
N GLY A 19 5.25 -12.13 -0.16
CA GLY A 19 6.25 -11.37 -0.90
C GLY A 19 6.21 -11.53 -2.42
N LYS A 20 5.30 -12.34 -2.95
CA LYS A 20 5.12 -12.51 -4.38
C LYS A 20 4.52 -11.26 -5.02
N VAL A 21 5.00 -10.97 -6.22
CA VAL A 21 4.43 -9.93 -7.08
C VAL A 21 3.77 -10.59 -8.28
N ASP A 22 2.49 -10.38 -8.43
CA ASP A 22 1.72 -10.83 -9.57
C ASP A 22 1.33 -9.65 -10.46
N LYS A 23 1.54 -9.80 -11.78
CA LYS A 23 0.98 -8.88 -12.77
C LYS A 23 -0.47 -9.28 -13.01
N VAL A 24 -1.41 -8.47 -12.51
CA VAL A 24 -2.85 -8.75 -12.59
C VAL A 24 -3.53 -8.16 -13.82
N ALA A 25 -2.94 -7.12 -14.39
CA ALA A 25 -3.32 -6.55 -15.69
C ALA A 25 -2.12 -5.83 -16.31
N THR A 26 -2.28 -5.24 -17.50
CA THR A 26 -1.24 -4.40 -18.11
C THR A 26 -0.90 -3.26 -17.16
N ASP A 27 0.39 -3.20 -16.75
CA ASP A 27 0.94 -2.18 -15.84
C ASP A 27 0.28 -2.10 -14.46
N VAL A 28 -0.48 -3.15 -14.05
CA VAL A 28 -1.09 -3.27 -12.74
C VAL A 28 -0.52 -4.50 -12.01
N PHE A 29 -0.04 -4.27 -10.80
CA PHE A 29 0.67 -5.28 -10.01
C PHE A 29 0.04 -5.42 -8.62
N PHE A 30 0.10 -6.61 -8.10
CA PHE A 30 -0.33 -7.00 -6.76
C PHE A 30 0.86 -7.62 -6.01
N HIS A 31 0.99 -7.29 -4.75
CA HIS A 31 1.99 -7.85 -3.85
C HIS A 31 1.31 -8.50 -2.66
N GLU A 32 1.62 -9.76 -2.43
CA GLU A 32 1.13 -10.49 -1.25
C GLU A 32 1.87 -10.03 -0.01
N GLY A 33 1.13 -9.50 0.96
CA GLY A 33 1.66 -9.06 2.24
C GLY A 33 2.06 -10.21 3.16
N ASP A 34 2.81 -9.89 4.21
CA ASP A 34 3.26 -10.85 5.22
C ASP A 34 2.56 -10.56 6.57
N LEU A 35 1.53 -11.33 6.87
CA LEU A 35 0.75 -11.17 8.11
C LEU A 35 1.53 -11.49 9.40
N ILE A 36 2.74 -12.04 9.29
CA ILE A 36 3.51 -12.51 10.43
C ILE A 36 4.85 -11.77 10.54
N GLY A 37 5.49 -11.48 9.41
CA GLY A 37 6.84 -10.93 9.36
C GLY A 37 6.88 -9.43 9.11
N LYS A 38 7.29 -9.01 7.93
CA LYS A 38 7.49 -7.62 7.57
C LYS A 38 6.33 -7.05 6.75
N GLY A 39 5.90 -5.86 7.13
CA GLY A 39 4.71 -5.27 6.55
C GLY A 39 3.47 -5.83 7.24
N TYR A 40 2.42 -6.06 6.54
CA TYR A 40 1.20 -6.75 6.97
C TYR A 40 0.21 -6.84 5.82
N CYS A 41 -0.30 -5.70 5.33
CA CYS A 41 -1.31 -5.69 4.28
C CYS A 41 -0.72 -6.02 2.91
N ASN A 42 -1.60 -6.43 2.03
CA ASN A 42 -1.30 -6.50 0.61
C ASN A 42 -1.09 -5.09 0.05
N ASN A 43 -0.32 -4.98 -1.01
CA ASN A 43 -0.10 -3.74 -1.73
C ASN A 43 -0.43 -3.92 -3.21
N GLY A 44 -0.73 -2.82 -3.86
CA GLY A 44 -0.83 -2.77 -5.30
C GLY A 44 -0.09 -1.57 -5.86
N TRP A 45 0.25 -1.62 -7.13
CA TRP A 45 0.70 -0.42 -7.84
C TRP A 45 0.32 -0.45 -9.30
N VAL A 46 0.16 0.75 -9.83
CA VAL A 46 -0.13 0.98 -11.24
C VAL A 46 1.00 1.82 -11.83
N ILE A 47 1.59 1.36 -12.92
CA ILE A 47 2.61 2.09 -13.67
C ILE A 47 1.92 2.86 -14.79
N PHE A 48 1.78 4.17 -14.61
CA PHE A 48 1.28 5.08 -15.63
C PHE A 48 2.40 5.49 -16.61
N GLU A 49 2.08 6.31 -17.61
CA GLU A 49 3.04 6.76 -18.60
C GLU A 49 4.24 7.47 -17.95
N ASP A 50 4.01 8.35 -16.97
CA ASP A 50 5.03 9.21 -16.37
C ASP A 50 5.34 8.91 -14.89
N TYR A 51 4.54 8.10 -14.21
CA TYR A 51 4.67 7.88 -12.77
C TYR A 51 4.08 6.54 -12.32
N VAL A 52 4.34 6.21 -11.06
CA VAL A 52 3.73 5.08 -10.35
C VAL A 52 2.78 5.62 -9.28
N LEU A 53 1.60 5.02 -9.20
CA LEU A 53 0.68 5.11 -8.06
C LEU A 53 0.80 3.84 -7.25
N VAL A 54 1.08 3.95 -5.95
CA VAL A 54 1.05 2.85 -5.00
C VAL A 54 -0.28 2.85 -4.26
N ILE A 55 -0.85 1.68 -4.02
CA ILE A 55 -2.08 1.47 -3.26
C ILE A 55 -1.69 0.84 -1.93
N ASP A 56 -2.01 1.53 -0.86
CA ASP A 56 -1.66 1.27 0.53
C ASP A 56 -0.15 1.35 0.82
N ALA A 57 0.20 2.22 1.76
CA ALA A 57 1.58 2.47 2.14
C ALA A 57 2.14 1.43 3.11
N ASN A 58 1.32 0.51 3.61
CA ASN A 58 1.73 -0.53 4.56
C ASN A 58 2.33 0.03 5.86
N PHE A 59 2.93 -0.83 6.69
CA PHE A 59 3.88 -0.42 7.72
C PHE A 59 5.22 0.02 7.10
N PRO A 60 6.08 0.75 7.83
CA PRO A 60 7.41 1.12 7.35
C PRO A 60 8.22 -0.05 6.82
N SER A 61 8.18 -1.21 7.50
CA SER A 61 8.87 -2.42 7.04
C SER A 61 8.33 -2.96 5.72
N GLY A 62 7.02 -2.85 5.50
CA GLY A 62 6.39 -3.26 4.24
C GLY A 62 6.75 -2.34 3.08
N VAL A 63 6.82 -1.03 3.31
CA VAL A 63 7.32 -0.09 2.27
C VAL A 63 8.74 -0.47 1.84
N GLN A 64 9.61 -0.78 2.79
CA GLN A 64 10.99 -1.19 2.49
C GLN A 64 11.05 -2.47 1.66
N GLU A 65 10.08 -3.37 1.79
CA GLU A 65 9.97 -4.58 0.97
C GLU A 65 9.44 -4.30 -0.45
N ILE A 66 8.48 -3.39 -0.61
CA ILE A 66 7.86 -3.14 -1.93
C ILE A 66 8.65 -2.17 -2.80
N LEU A 67 9.34 -1.18 -2.23
CA LEU A 67 10.10 -0.20 -3.01
C LEU A 67 11.09 -0.83 -3.99
N PRO A 68 11.97 -1.77 -3.59
CA PRO A 68 12.90 -2.41 -4.53
C PRO A 68 12.16 -3.22 -5.61
N LYS A 69 11.01 -3.82 -5.29
CA LYS A 69 10.20 -4.57 -6.25
C LYS A 69 9.59 -3.66 -7.32
N ILE A 70 9.11 -2.49 -6.92
CA ILE A 70 8.64 -1.46 -7.86
C ILE A 70 9.79 -0.97 -8.73
N ARG A 71 10.94 -0.67 -8.14
CA ARG A 71 12.14 -0.20 -8.87
C ARG A 71 12.71 -1.23 -9.84
N ALA A 72 12.53 -2.51 -9.57
CA ALA A 72 12.91 -3.58 -10.50
C ALA A 72 12.04 -3.60 -11.78
N LEU A 73 10.85 -3.00 -11.75
CA LEU A 73 9.91 -2.97 -12.87
C LEU A 73 9.98 -1.65 -13.66
N THR A 74 10.38 -0.54 -13.01
CA THR A 74 10.38 0.78 -13.65
C THR A 74 11.23 1.79 -12.90
N ASP A 75 11.86 2.71 -13.64
CA ASP A 75 12.58 3.87 -13.08
C ASP A 75 11.68 5.11 -12.88
N LYS A 76 10.39 5.01 -13.22
CA LYS A 76 9.44 6.12 -13.09
C LYS A 76 9.26 6.52 -11.63
N PRO A 77 9.08 7.82 -11.33
CA PRO A 77 8.88 8.28 -9.96
C PRO A 77 7.58 7.73 -9.38
N ILE A 78 7.62 7.33 -8.12
CA ILE A 78 6.38 7.10 -7.34
C ILE A 78 5.83 8.48 -7.01
N ARG A 79 4.66 8.82 -7.55
CA ARG A 79 4.07 10.15 -7.41
C ARG A 79 2.95 10.21 -6.39
N PHE A 80 2.25 9.11 -6.21
CA PHE A 80 1.13 9.02 -5.28
C PHE A 80 1.18 7.73 -4.49
N ALA A 81 0.83 7.81 -3.20
CA ALA A 81 0.49 6.70 -2.34
C ALA A 81 -0.99 6.85 -1.94
N PHE A 82 -1.85 5.99 -2.46
CA PHE A 82 -3.29 6.04 -2.20
C PHE A 82 -3.63 5.10 -1.05
N ASP A 83 -4.07 5.66 0.07
CA ASP A 83 -4.49 4.88 1.23
C ASP A 83 -5.96 4.52 1.12
N THR A 84 -6.28 3.23 1.12
CA THR A 84 -7.66 2.76 1.03
C THR A 84 -8.47 3.09 2.28
N HIS A 85 -7.83 3.05 3.46
CA HIS A 85 -8.44 3.39 4.74
C HIS A 85 -7.39 3.72 5.81
N HIS A 86 -7.83 4.02 7.03
CA HIS A 86 -7.02 4.61 8.10
C HIS A 86 -6.21 3.62 8.96
N HIS A 87 -6.30 2.32 8.76
CA HIS A 87 -5.55 1.37 9.58
C HIS A 87 -4.04 1.51 9.38
N GLY A 88 -3.28 1.29 10.47
CA GLY A 88 -1.84 1.53 10.47
C GLY A 88 -1.07 0.73 9.44
N ASP A 89 -1.47 -0.50 9.19
CA ASP A 89 -0.91 -1.37 8.15
C ASP A 89 -1.19 -0.92 6.70
N HIS A 90 -1.95 0.17 6.53
CA HIS A 90 -2.19 0.80 5.23
C HIS A 90 -1.56 2.19 5.11
N VAL A 91 -1.31 2.90 6.23
CA VAL A 91 -0.92 4.32 6.20
C VAL A 91 0.41 4.64 6.89
N TYR A 92 0.92 3.80 7.81
CA TYR A 92 2.08 4.16 8.61
C TYR A 92 3.38 4.25 7.81
N GLY A 93 3.44 3.63 6.65
CA GLY A 93 4.56 3.77 5.71
C GLY A 93 4.57 5.06 4.89
N ASN A 94 3.55 5.91 5.01
CA ASN A 94 3.42 7.14 4.21
C ASN A 94 4.63 8.07 4.32
N GLN A 95 5.28 8.17 5.49
CA GLN A 95 6.48 9.00 5.61
C GLN A 95 7.60 8.52 4.68
N ILE A 96 7.80 7.21 4.56
CA ILE A 96 8.81 6.66 3.65
C ILE A 96 8.41 6.91 2.18
N MET A 97 7.11 6.84 1.87
CA MET A 97 6.61 7.19 0.53
C MET A 97 6.88 8.66 0.21
N VAL A 98 6.65 9.58 1.17
CA VAL A 98 6.96 11.01 1.03
C VAL A 98 8.45 11.24 0.82
N ASP A 99 9.30 10.57 1.58
CA ASP A 99 10.76 10.66 1.45
C ASP A 99 11.25 10.15 0.08
N ASN A 100 10.45 9.32 -0.59
CA ASN A 100 10.66 8.86 -1.96
C ASN A 100 9.92 9.68 -3.03
N GLY A 101 9.36 10.84 -2.65
CA GLY A 101 8.74 11.81 -3.56
C GLY A 101 7.26 11.62 -3.84
N ALA A 102 6.60 10.69 -3.16
CA ALA A 102 5.17 10.49 -3.30
C ALA A 102 4.34 11.47 -2.48
N VAL A 103 3.13 11.75 -2.95
CA VAL A 103 2.10 12.48 -2.20
C VAL A 103 1.07 11.47 -1.70
N PRO A 104 0.86 11.33 -0.39
CA PRO A 104 -0.22 10.52 0.16
C PRO A 104 -1.58 11.09 -0.23
N VAL A 105 -2.48 10.23 -0.66
CA VAL A 105 -3.84 10.57 -1.07
C VAL A 105 -4.81 9.61 -0.41
N ALA A 106 -5.85 10.15 0.23
CA ALA A 106 -6.88 9.35 0.88
C ALA A 106 -8.22 10.07 0.88
N HIS A 107 -9.29 9.36 1.22
CA HIS A 107 -10.56 9.99 1.53
C HIS A 107 -10.42 10.89 2.77
N THR A 108 -11.09 12.04 2.78
CA THR A 108 -11.01 13.02 3.89
C THR A 108 -11.32 12.42 5.27
N GLY A 109 -12.21 11.43 5.34
CA GLY A 109 -12.53 10.71 6.57
C GLY A 109 -11.35 9.92 7.17
N VAL A 110 -10.33 9.58 6.38
CA VAL A 110 -9.13 8.89 6.88
C VAL A 110 -8.41 9.73 7.93
N ILE A 111 -8.29 11.03 7.71
CA ILE A 111 -7.63 11.96 8.65
C ILE A 111 -8.35 11.98 10.00
N GLU A 112 -9.68 12.03 9.99
CA GLU A 112 -10.47 12.06 11.22
C GLU A 112 -10.36 10.74 12.01
N GLU A 113 -10.37 9.61 11.31
CA GLU A 113 -10.19 8.31 11.95
C GLU A 113 -8.76 8.12 12.48
N LEU A 114 -7.72 8.53 11.74
CA LEU A 114 -6.34 8.52 12.22
C LEU A 114 -6.17 9.32 13.51
N LYS A 115 -6.74 10.52 13.61
CA LYS A 115 -6.69 11.33 14.83
C LYS A 115 -7.26 10.59 16.04
N LYS A 116 -8.36 9.84 15.86
CA LYS A 116 -8.97 9.05 16.93
C LYS A 116 -8.07 7.92 17.39
N TYR A 117 -7.41 7.22 16.48
CA TYR A 117 -6.52 6.11 16.79
C TYR A 117 -5.21 6.56 17.42
N GLU A 118 -4.63 7.63 16.91
CA GLU A 118 -3.29 8.10 17.30
C GLU A 118 -3.29 8.91 18.60
N THR A 119 -4.40 9.57 18.92
CA THR A 119 -4.50 10.39 20.13
C THR A 119 -4.95 9.63 21.40
N GLY A 120 -4.97 8.31 21.35
CA GLY A 120 -5.41 7.51 22.49
C GLY A 120 -6.91 7.59 22.78
N TYR A 121 -7.71 8.01 21.79
CA TYR A 121 -9.16 8.16 21.90
C TYR A 121 -9.87 6.89 22.41
N TYR A 122 -9.36 5.74 22.07
CA TYR A 122 -9.88 4.45 22.53
C TYR A 122 -9.27 4.02 23.88
N GLY A 123 -9.58 4.77 24.95
CA GLY A 123 -9.33 4.34 26.33
C GLY A 123 -7.95 4.64 26.88
N GLY A 124 -7.28 5.70 26.43
CA GLY A 124 -6.02 6.16 27.03
C GLY A 124 -4.82 5.22 26.77
N GLN A 125 -4.94 4.31 25.82
CA GLN A 125 -3.79 3.51 25.38
C GLN A 125 -2.84 4.40 24.56
N PRO A 126 -1.50 4.17 24.65
CA PRO A 126 -0.56 4.78 23.74
C PRO A 126 -1.03 4.61 22.29
N GLY A 127 -0.93 5.65 21.47
CA GLY A 127 -1.31 5.57 20.06
C GLY A 127 -0.60 4.39 19.39
N ARG A 128 -1.28 3.71 18.49
CA ARG A 128 -0.70 2.57 17.75
C ARG A 128 0.59 2.93 17.02
N TRP A 129 0.75 4.20 16.66
CA TRP A 129 1.95 4.74 16.04
C TRP A 129 3.24 4.45 16.85
N GLU A 130 3.20 4.62 18.16
CA GLU A 130 4.38 4.37 19.00
C GLU A 130 4.85 2.91 18.96
N GLY A 131 3.92 1.97 18.75
CA GLY A 131 4.23 0.55 18.56
C GLY A 131 4.67 0.22 17.14
N ALA A 132 4.03 0.81 16.14
CA ALA A 132 4.28 0.55 14.72
C ALA A 132 5.60 1.15 14.22
N ALA A 133 6.08 2.24 14.78
CA ALA A 133 7.37 2.83 14.43
C ALA A 133 8.56 1.91 14.76
N LYS A 134 8.33 0.83 15.47
CA LYS A 134 9.35 -0.17 15.83
C LYS A 134 9.26 -1.45 14.99
N GLN A 135 8.26 -1.57 14.14
CA GLN A 135 8.10 -2.66 13.17
C GLN A 135 8.62 -2.22 11.82
#